data_9c1c7c1d2372c3598d819ac1eaf30b20
#
_entry.id   9c1c7c1d2372c3598d819ac1eaf30b20
#
_cell.length_a   1.000
_cell.length_b   1.000
_cell.length_c   1.000
_cell.angle_alpha   90.00
_cell.angle_beta   90.00
_cell.angle_gamma   90.00
#
_symmetry.space_group_name_H-M   'P 1'
#
loop_
_entity.id
_entity.type
_entity.pdbx_description
1 polymer ?
#
loop_
_entity_poly.entity_id
_entity_poly.type
_entity_poly.pdbx_seq_one_letter_code
_entity_poly.pdbx_strand_id
1 'polypeptide(L)'
;AQYRFSYPCGLMNADLSAGAEYSYNQLRDQILGYDRNTLQRVHLGGGYVQNEWKNKQWSILVGGRLEQHSLLEKPVFSPRANVRYTPIDPIILRLSYASGYRAPQIYEEDLHVGAVGGEVSLISLDENLRPEYSHSVSGSIDMYKRFGKWDLNLTLEGFFTQLNDVFTLVENGHDAQGNLLLTRTNASGARVAGLNVEAKVGYGHLLTFQAGYTYNHSRYIEPEQWSENPNIAPQRRMFRTPDHYGYFLCNIEPFKHFHIVTNGKVTGSMLVQHFAGYVPEDEEVETPVFFEWDVKLCYDIPLYKHYTLEVNAGVKNLLDHFQRDIDQGMDRD
;
A
#
# COMPACT_ATOMS: atom_id res chain seq x y z
N ALA A 1 -26.12 3.73 6.29
CA ALA A 1 -26.71 5.01 6.72
C ALA A 1 -25.69 5.81 7.51
N GLN A 2 -25.67 7.13 7.35
CA GLN A 2 -24.76 8.03 8.08
C GLN A 2 -25.53 9.23 8.59
N TYR A 3 -25.21 9.64 9.80
CA TYR A 3 -25.72 10.85 10.45
C TYR A 3 -24.56 11.74 10.88
N ARG A 4 -24.71 13.06 10.71
CA ARG A 4 -23.74 14.07 11.15
C ARG A 4 -24.45 15.17 11.92
N PHE A 5 -23.87 15.56 13.05
CA PHE A 5 -24.40 16.60 13.92
C PHE A 5 -23.25 17.51 14.40
N SER A 6 -23.43 18.82 14.18
CA SER A 6 -22.45 19.85 14.60
C SER A 6 -22.98 20.59 15.82
N TYR A 7 -22.11 20.82 16.81
CA TYR A 7 -22.47 21.52 18.05
C TYR A 7 -21.29 22.32 18.61
N PRO A 8 -21.55 23.41 19.32
CA PRO A 8 -20.49 24.14 20.02
C PRO A 8 -20.01 23.36 21.24
N CYS A 9 -18.70 23.36 21.48
CA CYS A 9 -18.07 22.71 22.63
C CYS A 9 -16.98 23.62 23.22
N GLY A 10 -17.35 24.50 24.14
CA GLY A 10 -16.46 25.48 24.73
C GLY A 10 -15.85 26.42 23.66
N LEU A 11 -14.52 26.42 23.55
CA LEU A 11 -13.79 27.22 22.55
C LEU A 11 -13.63 26.52 21.18
N MET A 12 -14.25 25.36 21.00
CA MET A 12 -14.20 24.55 19.79
C MET A 12 -15.58 24.33 19.20
N ASN A 13 -15.64 24.05 17.90
CA ASN A 13 -16.82 23.45 17.27
C ASN A 13 -16.59 21.94 17.22
N ALA A 14 -17.64 21.19 17.48
CA ALA A 14 -17.60 19.73 17.44
C ALA A 14 -18.51 19.19 16.36
N ASP A 15 -18.03 18.17 15.64
CA ASP A 15 -18.78 17.44 14.64
C ASP A 15 -18.83 15.96 15.04
N LEU A 16 -20.00 15.51 15.47
CA LEU A 16 -20.28 14.09 15.70
C LEU A 16 -20.72 13.45 14.39
N SER A 17 -20.10 12.34 14.04
CA SER A 17 -20.54 11.50 12.93
C SER A 17 -20.74 10.07 13.42
N ALA A 18 -21.90 9.48 13.10
CA ALA A 18 -22.22 8.10 13.38
C ALA A 18 -22.81 7.45 12.17
N GLY A 19 -22.57 6.17 11.97
CA GLY A 19 -23.11 5.44 10.83
C GLY A 19 -23.16 3.95 11.06
N ALA A 20 -23.97 3.29 10.25
CA ALA A 20 -24.06 1.84 10.16
C ALA A 20 -23.97 1.42 8.71
N GLU A 21 -23.28 0.32 8.49
CA GLU A 21 -23.02 -0.26 7.17
C GLU A 21 -23.26 -1.77 7.21
N TYR A 22 -23.78 -2.28 6.11
CA TYR A 22 -23.86 -3.70 5.85
C TYR A 22 -23.41 -3.97 4.44
N SER A 23 -22.56 -4.97 4.28
CA SER A 23 -22.16 -5.47 2.97
C SER A 23 -22.32 -6.98 2.87
N TYR A 24 -22.67 -7.43 1.69
CA TYR A 24 -22.73 -8.84 1.32
C TYR A 24 -21.83 -9.05 0.09
N ASN A 25 -20.94 -10.00 0.20
CA ASN A 25 -20.07 -10.40 -0.89
C ASN A 25 -20.19 -11.91 -1.12
N GLN A 26 -20.38 -12.32 -2.36
CA GLN A 26 -20.35 -13.72 -2.77
C GLN A 26 -19.37 -13.89 -3.91
N LEU A 27 -18.44 -14.79 -3.71
CA LEU A 27 -17.46 -15.19 -4.71
C LEU A 27 -17.61 -16.69 -4.99
N ARG A 28 -17.69 -17.06 -6.25
CA ARG A 28 -17.66 -18.43 -6.72
C ARG A 28 -16.53 -18.57 -7.72
N ASP A 29 -15.64 -19.49 -7.43
CA ASP A 29 -14.53 -19.84 -8.30
C ASP A 29 -14.62 -21.31 -8.72
N GLN A 30 -14.43 -21.59 -9.99
CA GLN A 30 -14.49 -22.93 -10.56
C GLN A 30 -13.24 -23.18 -11.40
N ILE A 31 -12.43 -24.13 -10.95
CA ILE A 31 -11.25 -24.58 -11.69
C ILE A 31 -11.59 -25.95 -12.26
N LEU A 32 -12.11 -25.96 -13.48
CA LEU A 32 -12.67 -27.15 -14.13
C LEU A 32 -11.64 -28.27 -14.31
N GLY A 33 -10.37 -27.92 -14.56
CA GLY A 33 -9.29 -28.90 -14.74
C GLY A 33 -8.91 -29.66 -13.48
N TYR A 34 -9.31 -29.16 -12.31
CA TYR A 34 -8.95 -29.72 -10.98
C TYR A 34 -10.17 -30.11 -10.17
N ASP A 35 -11.36 -30.15 -10.77
CA ASP A 35 -12.66 -30.43 -10.12
C ASP A 35 -12.86 -29.60 -8.84
N ARG A 36 -12.34 -28.36 -8.82
CA ARG A 36 -12.40 -27.46 -7.68
C ARG A 36 -13.50 -26.44 -7.90
N ASN A 37 -14.45 -26.38 -6.95
CA ASN A 37 -15.52 -25.40 -6.93
C ASN A 37 -15.57 -24.79 -5.53
N THR A 38 -15.13 -23.55 -5.41
CA THR A 38 -15.07 -22.84 -4.14
C THR A 38 -16.14 -21.75 -4.12
N LEU A 39 -16.98 -21.74 -3.10
CA LEU A 39 -18.02 -20.74 -2.87
C LEU A 39 -17.79 -20.09 -1.51
N GLN A 40 -17.50 -18.80 -1.50
CA GLN A 40 -17.42 -18.01 -0.28
C GLN A 40 -18.54 -16.98 -0.24
N ARG A 41 -19.20 -16.87 0.90
CA ARG A 41 -20.19 -15.84 1.20
C ARG A 41 -19.77 -15.10 2.44
N VAL A 42 -19.69 -13.79 2.35
CA VAL A 42 -19.27 -12.92 3.44
C VAL A 42 -20.37 -11.91 3.72
N HIS A 43 -20.78 -11.86 4.97
CA HIS A 43 -21.65 -10.82 5.52
C HIS A 43 -20.82 -9.97 6.48
N LEU A 44 -20.81 -8.67 6.28
CA LEU A 44 -20.14 -7.71 7.14
C LEU A 44 -21.15 -6.66 7.58
N GLY A 45 -21.42 -6.60 8.87
CA GLY A 45 -22.26 -5.59 9.48
C GLY A 45 -21.48 -4.80 10.51
N GLY A 46 -21.59 -3.48 10.53
CA GLY A 46 -20.87 -2.67 11.48
C GLY A 46 -21.45 -1.30 11.70
N GLY A 47 -21.05 -0.71 12.81
CA GLY A 47 -21.37 0.66 13.15
C GLY A 47 -20.13 1.42 13.61
N TYR A 48 -20.12 2.72 13.37
CA TYR A 48 -19.04 3.58 13.83
C TYR A 48 -19.58 4.85 14.47
N VAL A 49 -18.80 5.39 15.37
CA VAL A 49 -19.00 6.72 15.94
C VAL A 49 -17.66 7.43 16.01
N GLN A 50 -17.65 8.70 15.66
CA GLN A 50 -16.48 9.56 15.79
C GLN A 50 -16.90 10.98 16.12
N ASN A 51 -16.08 11.69 16.87
CA ASN A 51 -16.24 13.10 17.14
C ASN A 51 -14.96 13.85 16.78
N GLU A 52 -15.11 14.99 16.11
CA GLU A 52 -14.04 15.92 15.80
C GLU A 52 -14.29 17.23 16.54
N TRP A 53 -13.35 17.69 17.36
CA TRP A 53 -13.33 19.00 18.00
C TRP A 53 -12.32 19.87 17.26
N LYS A 54 -12.74 21.04 16.78
CA LYS A 54 -11.86 21.89 16.00
C LYS A 54 -12.01 23.38 16.31
N ASN A 55 -10.88 24.10 16.21
CA ASN A 55 -10.79 25.54 16.18
C ASN A 55 -9.74 25.96 15.12
N LYS A 56 -9.28 27.21 15.16
CA LYS A 56 -8.28 27.71 14.19
C LYS A 56 -6.96 26.96 14.24
N GLN A 57 -6.51 26.53 15.42
CA GLN A 57 -5.19 25.91 15.62
C GLN A 57 -5.26 24.40 15.76
N TRP A 58 -6.34 23.86 16.36
CA TRP A 58 -6.47 22.46 16.70
C TRP A 58 -7.61 21.79 15.95
N SER A 59 -7.40 20.54 15.55
CA SER A 59 -8.45 19.60 15.23
C SER A 59 -8.08 18.27 15.90
N ILE A 60 -8.98 17.75 16.72
CA ILE A 60 -8.82 16.50 17.46
C ILE A 60 -10.00 15.61 17.08
N LEU A 61 -9.71 14.47 16.48
CA LEU A 61 -10.70 13.47 16.12
C LEU A 61 -10.44 12.19 16.90
N VAL A 62 -11.49 11.67 17.54
CA VAL A 62 -11.48 10.35 18.19
C VAL A 62 -12.70 9.59 17.69
N GLY A 63 -12.53 8.32 17.39
CA GLY A 63 -13.61 7.46 16.93
C GLY A 63 -13.29 5.99 17.09
N GLY A 64 -14.32 5.19 16.88
CA GLY A 64 -14.22 3.74 16.87
C GLY A 64 -15.27 3.13 15.97
N ARG A 65 -14.94 1.98 15.42
CA ARG A 65 -15.79 1.14 14.59
C ARG A 65 -15.89 -0.24 15.21
N LEU A 66 -17.10 -0.75 15.31
CA LEU A 66 -17.38 -2.12 15.75
C LEU A 66 -18.00 -2.87 14.58
N GLU A 67 -17.39 -3.99 14.19
CA GLU A 67 -17.81 -4.79 13.04
C GLU A 67 -17.94 -6.26 13.40
N GLN A 68 -19.02 -6.88 12.91
CA GLN A 68 -19.18 -8.33 12.90
C GLN A 68 -18.98 -8.83 11.47
N HIS A 69 -17.95 -9.63 11.29
CA HIS A 69 -17.66 -10.33 10.04
C HIS A 69 -18.11 -11.78 10.15
N SER A 70 -18.78 -12.32 9.13
CA SER A 70 -19.36 -13.68 9.19
C SER A 70 -18.33 -14.80 9.32
N LEU A 71 -17.07 -14.54 9.03
CA LEU A 71 -15.97 -15.49 9.20
C LEU A 71 -15.28 -15.37 10.58
N LEU A 72 -15.74 -14.49 11.45
CA LEU A 72 -15.19 -14.28 12.77
C LEU A 72 -16.23 -14.60 13.85
N GLU A 73 -15.80 -15.28 14.92
CA GLU A 73 -16.68 -15.59 16.04
C GLU A 73 -17.10 -14.34 16.85
N LYS A 74 -16.20 -13.35 16.92
CA LYS A 74 -16.39 -12.16 17.76
C LYS A 74 -16.32 -10.88 16.90
N PRO A 75 -17.09 -9.85 17.30
CA PRO A 75 -16.96 -8.55 16.66
C PRO A 75 -15.58 -7.94 16.92
N VAL A 76 -15.09 -7.19 15.94
CA VAL A 76 -13.81 -6.49 16.01
C VAL A 76 -14.05 -5.00 16.27
N PHE A 77 -13.33 -4.47 17.25
CA PHE A 77 -13.33 -3.04 17.55
C PHE A 77 -12.05 -2.39 17.00
N SER A 78 -12.22 -1.37 16.17
CA SER A 78 -11.15 -0.62 15.51
C SER A 78 -11.16 0.85 15.95
N PRO A 79 -10.37 1.24 16.95
CA PRO A 79 -10.21 2.63 17.37
C PRO A 79 -9.36 3.44 16.40
N ARG A 80 -9.62 4.76 16.35
CA ARG A 80 -8.77 5.75 15.68
C ARG A 80 -8.74 7.07 16.41
N ALA A 81 -7.60 7.75 16.31
CA ALA A 81 -7.43 9.11 16.84
C ALA A 81 -6.52 9.92 15.91
N ASN A 82 -6.87 11.17 15.66
CA ASN A 82 -6.04 12.09 14.87
C ASN A 82 -5.99 13.44 15.58
N VAL A 83 -4.80 14.01 15.64
CA VAL A 83 -4.57 15.36 16.17
C VAL A 83 -3.87 16.17 15.09
N ARG A 84 -4.43 17.32 14.76
CA ARG A 84 -3.77 18.34 13.93
C ARG A 84 -3.57 19.60 14.78
N TYR A 85 -2.37 20.13 14.72
CA TYR A 85 -2.02 21.39 15.37
C TYR A 85 -1.35 22.33 14.38
N THR A 86 -1.87 23.54 14.24
CA THR A 86 -1.36 24.60 13.38
C THR A 86 -0.86 25.74 14.29
N PRO A 87 0.41 25.70 14.74
CA PRO A 87 0.97 26.74 15.64
C PRO A 87 1.03 28.11 14.96
N ILE A 88 1.38 28.11 13.69
CA ILE A 88 1.42 29.27 12.80
C ILE A 88 0.97 28.83 11.41
N ASP A 89 0.45 29.73 10.60
CA ASP A 89 -0.11 29.42 9.26
C ASP A 89 0.76 28.54 8.35
N PRO A 90 2.11 28.75 8.26
CA PRO A 90 2.93 27.94 7.37
C PRO A 90 3.29 26.55 7.91
N ILE A 91 2.92 26.19 9.17
CA ILE A 91 3.31 24.93 9.79
C ILE A 91 2.09 24.17 10.29
N ILE A 92 1.96 22.92 9.86
CA ILE A 92 0.92 22.00 10.32
C ILE A 92 1.61 20.74 10.86
N LEU A 93 1.29 20.40 12.10
CA LEU A 93 1.72 19.16 12.75
C LEU A 93 0.54 18.21 12.79
N ARG A 94 0.77 16.93 12.51
CA ARG A 94 -0.25 15.87 12.63
C ARG A 94 0.31 14.69 13.40
N LEU A 95 -0.57 14.05 14.17
CA LEU A 95 -0.33 12.77 14.80
C LEU A 95 -1.57 11.91 14.58
N SER A 96 -1.39 10.69 14.12
CA SER A 96 -2.47 9.77 13.82
C SER A 96 -2.21 8.42 14.44
N TYR A 97 -3.27 7.80 14.93
CA TYR A 97 -3.32 6.42 15.34
C TYR A 97 -4.56 5.76 14.71
N ALA A 98 -4.38 4.55 14.20
CA ALA A 98 -5.48 3.72 13.72
C ALA A 98 -5.17 2.24 13.96
N SER A 99 -6.21 1.47 14.26
CA SER A 99 -6.13 0.01 14.18
C SER A 99 -7.04 -0.51 13.08
N GLY A 100 -6.70 -1.68 12.55
CA GLY A 100 -7.46 -2.38 11.55
C GLY A 100 -7.31 -3.89 11.70
N TYR A 101 -8.08 -4.64 10.92
CA TYR A 101 -7.99 -6.08 10.87
C TYR A 101 -8.25 -6.60 9.45
N ARG A 102 -7.79 -7.82 9.18
CA ARG A 102 -8.08 -8.58 7.97
C ARG A 102 -8.63 -9.94 8.38
N ALA A 103 -9.88 -10.22 7.98
CA ALA A 103 -10.49 -11.51 8.23
C ALA A 103 -9.90 -12.60 7.31
N PRO A 104 -9.83 -13.86 7.74
CA PRO A 104 -9.36 -14.96 6.90
C PRO A 104 -10.38 -15.22 5.78
N GLN A 105 -10.01 -14.87 4.55
CA GLN A 105 -10.82 -15.11 3.37
C GLN A 105 -10.12 -16.12 2.44
N ILE A 106 -10.92 -16.97 1.78
CA ILE A 106 -10.38 -17.96 0.85
C ILE A 106 -9.76 -17.28 -0.38
N TYR A 107 -10.33 -16.13 -0.78
CA TYR A 107 -9.90 -15.39 -1.96
C TYR A 107 -9.12 -14.15 -1.59
N GLU A 108 -7.86 -14.32 -1.40
CA GLU A 108 -6.88 -13.25 -1.37
C GLU A 108 -6.03 -13.30 -2.64
N GLU A 109 -5.25 -12.26 -2.89
CA GLU A 109 -4.44 -12.10 -4.09
C GLU A 109 -3.51 -13.30 -4.40
N ASP A 110 -3.13 -14.07 -3.37
CA ASP A 110 -2.27 -15.26 -3.48
C ASP A 110 -3.02 -16.55 -3.88
N LEU A 111 -4.34 -16.52 -4.02
CA LEU A 111 -5.14 -17.69 -4.37
C LEU A 111 -5.32 -17.88 -5.88
N HIS A 112 -4.71 -17.06 -6.68
CA HIS A 112 -4.50 -17.43 -8.06
C HIS A 112 -3.67 -18.71 -8.05
N VAL A 113 -4.23 -19.78 -8.62
CA VAL A 113 -3.49 -21.00 -8.90
C VAL A 113 -2.23 -20.57 -9.64
N GLY A 114 -1.17 -20.40 -8.88
CA GLY A 114 0.12 -20.06 -9.41
C GLY A 114 0.62 -21.29 -10.13
N ALA A 115 0.47 -21.35 -11.43
CA ALA A 115 1.27 -22.25 -12.25
C ALA A 115 2.71 -21.69 -12.27
N VAL A 116 3.33 -21.60 -11.09
CA VAL A 116 4.73 -21.27 -10.96
C VAL A 116 5.49 -22.55 -11.28
N GLY A 117 6.24 -22.55 -12.36
CA GLY A 117 7.04 -23.71 -12.78
C GLY A 117 6.26 -24.90 -13.33
N GLY A 118 4.97 -24.74 -13.66
CA GLY A 118 4.14 -25.86 -14.14
C GLY A 118 3.56 -26.72 -13.01
N GLU A 119 3.84 -26.39 -11.76
CA GLU A 119 3.27 -27.03 -10.57
C GLU A 119 2.05 -26.25 -10.08
N VAL A 120 0.96 -26.96 -9.78
CA VAL A 120 -0.27 -26.36 -9.30
C VAL A 120 -0.27 -26.38 -7.78
N SER A 121 -0.49 -25.22 -7.17
CA SER A 121 -0.63 -25.10 -5.72
C SER A 121 -2.10 -25.09 -5.32
N LEU A 122 -2.49 -25.95 -4.37
CA LEU A 122 -3.81 -26.00 -3.78
C LEU A 122 -3.75 -25.46 -2.36
N ILE A 123 -4.38 -24.31 -2.13
CA ILE A 123 -4.36 -23.64 -0.83
C ILE A 123 -5.61 -24.00 -0.03
N SER A 124 -5.42 -24.39 1.23
CA SER A 124 -6.45 -24.57 2.26
C SER A 124 -6.27 -23.57 3.39
N LEU A 125 -7.29 -23.35 4.19
CA LEU A 125 -7.23 -22.54 5.42
C LEU A 125 -7.09 -23.46 6.63
N ASP A 126 -6.24 -23.08 7.59
CA ASP A 126 -6.18 -23.69 8.91
C ASP A 126 -7.53 -23.46 9.63
N GLU A 127 -8.04 -24.50 10.31
CA GLU A 127 -9.29 -24.41 11.08
C GLU A 127 -9.22 -23.37 12.22
N ASN A 128 -8.02 -23.11 12.74
CA ASN A 128 -7.77 -22.14 13.81
C ASN A 128 -7.24 -20.79 13.30
N LEU A 129 -7.38 -20.51 12.01
CA LEU A 129 -6.88 -19.28 11.41
C LEU A 129 -7.53 -18.04 12.04
N ARG A 130 -6.70 -17.21 12.67
CA ARG A 130 -7.11 -15.97 13.35
C ARG A 130 -7.03 -14.80 12.39
N PRO A 131 -7.85 -13.74 12.57
CA PRO A 131 -7.70 -12.52 11.80
C PRO A 131 -6.35 -11.85 12.09
N GLU A 132 -5.77 -11.22 11.07
CA GLU A 132 -4.63 -10.33 11.25
C GLU A 132 -5.10 -9.01 11.88
N TYR A 133 -4.28 -8.45 12.76
CA TYR A 133 -4.53 -7.13 13.35
C TYR A 133 -3.37 -6.18 13.06
N SER A 134 -3.73 -4.92 12.79
CA SER A 134 -2.75 -3.84 12.61
C SER A 134 -2.95 -2.71 13.61
N HIS A 135 -1.83 -2.14 14.07
CA HIS A 135 -1.78 -0.91 14.83
C HIS A 135 -0.77 0.02 14.17
N SER A 136 -1.25 1.18 13.72
CA SER A 136 -0.43 2.14 13.00
C SER A 136 -0.41 3.48 13.73
N VAL A 137 0.79 4.05 13.85
CA VAL A 137 1.01 5.41 14.34
C VAL A 137 1.79 6.15 13.26
N SER A 138 1.37 7.37 12.91
CA SER A 138 2.17 8.28 12.07
C SER A 138 2.16 9.69 12.61
N GLY A 139 3.27 10.40 12.39
CA GLY A 139 3.41 11.81 12.72
C GLY A 139 4.00 12.58 11.57
N SER A 140 3.44 13.73 11.21
CA SER A 140 3.95 14.55 10.12
C SER A 140 4.09 16.03 10.47
N ILE A 141 5.00 16.67 9.76
CA ILE A 141 5.21 18.12 9.76
C ILE A 141 5.08 18.57 8.30
N ASP A 142 4.10 19.45 8.04
CA ASP A 142 3.96 20.12 6.75
C ASP A 142 4.36 21.58 6.89
N MET A 143 5.21 22.05 5.99
CA MET A 143 5.71 23.41 5.95
C MET A 143 5.41 24.02 4.59
N TYR A 144 4.78 25.19 4.60
CA TYR A 144 4.42 25.92 3.40
C TYR A 144 5.07 27.30 3.42
N LYS A 145 5.64 27.72 2.31
CA LYS A 145 6.13 29.08 2.18
C LYS A 145 5.94 29.61 0.77
N ARG A 146 5.36 30.82 0.69
CA ARG A 146 5.25 31.58 -0.55
C ARG A 146 6.06 32.85 -0.42
N PHE A 147 6.91 33.13 -1.40
CA PHE A 147 7.64 34.40 -1.52
C PHE A 147 7.87 34.76 -2.98
N GLY A 148 7.40 35.94 -3.36
CA GLY A 148 7.40 36.35 -4.76
C GLY A 148 6.66 35.37 -5.67
N LYS A 149 7.36 34.78 -6.63
CA LYS A 149 6.80 33.75 -7.55
C LYS A 149 7.04 32.32 -7.08
N TRP A 150 7.68 32.13 -5.94
CA TRP A 150 8.02 30.82 -5.41
C TRP A 150 6.93 30.32 -4.45
N ASP A 151 6.51 29.09 -4.67
CA ASP A 151 5.68 28.30 -3.77
C ASP A 151 6.48 27.08 -3.33
N LEU A 152 6.69 26.93 -2.02
CA LEU A 152 7.42 25.82 -1.43
C LEU A 152 6.50 25.04 -0.49
N ASN A 153 6.56 23.71 -0.57
CA ASN A 153 5.96 22.81 0.39
C ASN A 153 6.97 21.70 0.73
N LEU A 154 7.12 21.42 2.01
CA LEU A 154 7.90 20.29 2.50
C LEU A 154 7.06 19.52 3.50
N THR A 155 6.92 18.22 3.29
CA THR A 155 6.28 17.28 4.22
C THR A 155 7.32 16.28 4.69
N LEU A 156 7.41 16.13 6.01
CA LEU A 156 8.19 15.08 6.68
C LEU A 156 7.21 14.22 7.46
N GLU A 157 7.22 12.91 7.27
CA GLU A 157 6.37 11.97 8.00
C GLU A 157 7.19 10.81 8.52
N GLY A 158 7.01 10.48 9.79
CA GLY A 158 7.47 9.22 10.37
C GLY A 158 6.28 8.31 10.62
N PHE A 159 6.42 7.00 10.35
CA PHE A 159 5.37 6.03 10.58
C PHE A 159 5.91 4.75 11.22
N PHE A 160 5.02 4.09 11.96
CA PHE A 160 5.24 2.78 12.53
C PHE A 160 3.96 1.97 12.47
N THR A 161 4.03 0.76 11.95
CA THR A 161 2.91 -0.20 11.91
C THR A 161 3.38 -1.53 12.47
N GLN A 162 2.64 -2.07 13.42
CA GLN A 162 2.77 -3.43 13.88
C GLN A 162 1.62 -4.27 13.33
N LEU A 163 1.96 -5.38 12.70
CA LEU A 163 1.05 -6.42 12.26
C LEU A 163 1.18 -7.61 13.21
N ASN A 164 0.06 -8.17 13.63
CA ASN A 164 0.01 -9.35 14.49
C ASN A 164 -0.78 -10.43 13.75
N ASP A 165 -0.42 -11.69 14.01
CA ASP A 165 -1.08 -12.86 13.41
C ASP A 165 -1.10 -12.82 11.86
N VAL A 166 -0.03 -12.34 11.23
CA VAL A 166 0.04 -12.22 9.76
C VAL A 166 -0.15 -13.57 9.10
N PHE A 167 -0.82 -13.59 7.96
CA PHE A 167 -1.03 -14.82 7.21
C PHE A 167 0.25 -15.24 6.51
N THR A 168 0.57 -16.53 6.64
CA THR A 168 1.65 -17.20 5.92
C THR A 168 1.13 -18.48 5.29
N LEU A 169 1.89 -19.03 4.36
CA LEU A 169 1.61 -20.32 3.73
C LEU A 169 2.62 -21.33 4.22
N VAL A 170 2.15 -22.49 4.65
CA VAL A 170 2.98 -23.63 5.06
C VAL A 170 2.73 -24.75 4.06
N GLU A 171 3.81 -25.33 3.57
CA GLU A 171 3.78 -26.49 2.69
C GLU A 171 3.39 -27.76 3.46
N ASN A 172 2.48 -28.54 2.88
CA ASN A 172 2.01 -29.82 3.42
C ASN A 172 2.25 -30.99 2.46
N GLY A 173 3.28 -30.87 1.62
CA GLY A 173 3.61 -31.88 0.60
C GLY A 173 2.72 -31.83 -0.61
N HIS A 174 2.57 -32.96 -1.31
CA HIS A 174 1.87 -33.05 -2.58
C HIS A 174 0.69 -34.02 -2.51
N ASP A 175 -0.34 -33.76 -3.31
CA ASP A 175 -1.44 -34.71 -3.47
C ASP A 175 -1.08 -35.89 -4.40
N ALA A 176 -2.02 -36.81 -4.61
CA ALA A 176 -1.81 -37.98 -5.47
C ALA A 176 -1.63 -37.62 -6.96
N GLN A 177 -1.96 -36.42 -7.37
CA GLN A 177 -1.82 -35.86 -8.70
C GLN A 177 -0.53 -35.06 -8.89
N GLY A 178 0.26 -34.87 -7.81
CA GLY A 178 1.49 -34.10 -7.80
C GLY A 178 1.28 -32.58 -7.57
N ASN A 179 0.09 -32.14 -7.18
CA ASN A 179 -0.16 -30.74 -6.86
C ASN A 179 0.39 -30.41 -5.48
N LEU A 180 1.04 -29.25 -5.34
CA LEU A 180 1.56 -28.76 -4.08
C LEU A 180 0.41 -28.36 -3.14
N LEU A 181 0.41 -28.91 -1.93
CA LEU A 181 -0.58 -28.60 -0.89
C LEU A 181 -0.03 -27.53 0.05
N LEU A 182 -0.70 -26.39 0.09
CA LEU A 182 -0.37 -25.28 0.98
C LEU A 182 -1.50 -25.07 1.99
N THR A 183 -1.16 -24.79 3.24
CA THR A 183 -2.11 -24.35 4.26
C THR A 183 -1.80 -22.94 4.70
N ARG A 184 -2.79 -22.06 4.64
CA ARG A 184 -2.69 -20.72 5.20
C ARG A 184 -2.88 -20.77 6.70
N THR A 185 -1.91 -20.27 7.42
CA THR A 185 -1.85 -20.22 8.88
C THR A 185 -1.39 -18.83 9.35
N ASN A 186 -1.26 -18.61 10.66
CA ASN A 186 -0.75 -17.35 11.20
C ASN A 186 0.73 -17.47 11.58
N ALA A 187 1.54 -16.53 11.12
CA ALA A 187 2.87 -16.26 11.66
C ALA A 187 2.82 -15.27 12.82
N SER A 188 3.94 -15.05 13.50
CA SER A 188 4.03 -14.19 14.68
C SER A 188 3.65 -12.74 14.43
N GLY A 189 3.96 -12.22 13.24
CA GLY A 189 3.66 -10.84 12.83
C GLY A 189 4.84 -10.14 12.17
N ALA A 190 4.62 -8.86 11.87
CA ALA A 190 5.63 -8.01 11.23
C ALA A 190 5.60 -6.58 11.78
N ARG A 191 6.70 -5.88 11.61
CA ARG A 191 6.86 -4.45 11.92
C ARG A 191 7.35 -3.71 10.70
N VAL A 192 6.70 -2.58 10.45
CA VAL A 192 7.05 -1.67 9.38
C VAL A 192 7.25 -0.30 10.00
N ALA A 193 8.43 0.29 9.82
CA ALA A 193 8.75 1.62 10.30
C ALA A 193 9.49 2.40 9.23
N GLY A 194 9.23 3.68 9.10
CA GLY A 194 9.90 4.45 8.07
C GLY A 194 9.71 5.95 8.17
N LEU A 195 10.28 6.61 7.17
CA LEU A 195 10.25 8.05 6.98
C LEU A 195 9.86 8.37 5.54
N ASN A 196 8.91 9.28 5.36
CA ASN A 196 8.57 9.88 4.09
C ASN A 196 9.05 11.33 4.08
N VAL A 197 9.70 11.74 3.01
CA VAL A 197 10.07 13.13 2.74
C VAL A 197 9.49 13.49 1.38
N GLU A 198 8.67 14.52 1.34
CA GLU A 198 8.12 15.05 0.10
C GLU A 198 8.37 16.55 0.01
N ALA A 199 8.90 17.00 -1.12
CA ALA A 199 9.12 18.40 -1.42
C ALA A 199 8.43 18.78 -2.72
N LYS A 200 7.73 19.94 -2.71
CA LYS A 200 7.15 20.53 -3.90
C LYS A 200 7.61 21.98 -4.03
N VAL A 201 8.05 22.33 -5.23
CA VAL A 201 8.54 23.66 -5.57
C VAL A 201 7.78 24.14 -6.81
N GLY A 202 7.17 25.30 -6.73
CA GLY A 202 6.56 26.00 -7.84
C GLY A 202 7.27 27.34 -8.10
N TYR A 203 7.38 27.75 -9.36
CA TYR A 203 7.84 29.07 -9.76
C TYR A 203 6.89 29.68 -10.79
N GLY A 204 5.94 30.47 -10.31
CA GLY A 204 4.89 31.04 -11.14
C GLY A 204 4.16 29.97 -11.94
N HIS A 205 4.08 30.16 -13.27
CA HIS A 205 3.56 29.14 -14.20
C HIS A 205 4.67 28.33 -14.87
N LEU A 206 5.94 28.77 -14.75
CA LEU A 206 7.06 28.20 -15.47
C LEU A 206 7.42 26.80 -15.03
N LEU A 207 7.40 26.54 -13.71
CA LEU A 207 7.93 25.30 -13.16
C LEU A 207 7.05 24.78 -12.00
N THR A 208 6.75 23.51 -12.04
CA THR A 208 6.35 22.74 -10.85
C THR A 208 7.23 21.51 -10.76
N PHE A 209 7.95 21.36 -9.66
CA PHE A 209 8.74 20.20 -9.35
C PHE A 209 8.26 19.58 -8.04
N GLN A 210 8.10 18.27 -8.02
CA GLN A 210 7.75 17.49 -6.84
C GLN A 210 8.68 16.29 -6.77
N ALA A 211 9.20 15.99 -5.59
CA ALA A 211 9.98 14.78 -5.35
C ALA A 211 9.59 14.19 -4.01
N GLY A 212 9.53 12.87 -3.97
CA GLY A 212 9.27 12.09 -2.77
C GLY A 212 10.31 11.00 -2.59
N TYR A 213 10.68 10.75 -1.35
CA TYR A 213 11.56 9.68 -0.96
C TYR A 213 11.03 8.99 0.29
N THR A 214 11.06 7.66 0.28
CA THR A 214 10.66 6.83 1.41
C THR A 214 11.81 5.92 1.81
N TYR A 215 12.12 5.94 3.09
CA TYR A 215 12.87 4.88 3.78
C TYR A 215 11.88 3.99 4.50
N ASN A 216 11.93 2.68 4.25
CA ASN A 216 11.00 1.70 4.79
C ASN A 216 11.78 0.52 5.39
N HIS A 217 11.60 0.27 6.68
CA HIS A 217 12.22 -0.85 7.38
C HIS A 217 11.14 -1.88 7.75
N SER A 218 11.01 -2.92 6.92
CA SER A 218 9.98 -3.96 7.05
C SER A 218 10.61 -5.28 7.49
N ARG A 219 10.18 -5.81 8.64
CA ARG A 219 10.76 -7.01 9.23
C ARG A 219 9.71 -7.89 9.90
N TYR A 220 9.83 -9.19 9.74
CA TYR A 220 9.10 -10.17 10.55
C TYR A 220 9.57 -10.11 12.01
N ILE A 221 8.65 -10.32 12.95
CA ILE A 221 8.97 -10.37 14.40
C ILE A 221 9.82 -11.60 14.71
N GLU A 222 9.44 -12.75 14.15
CA GLU A 222 10.24 -13.97 14.14
C GLU A 222 10.74 -14.26 12.72
N PRO A 223 11.89 -14.89 12.56
CA PRO A 223 12.36 -15.26 11.23
C PRO A 223 11.38 -16.21 10.55
N GLU A 224 11.07 -15.92 9.28
CA GLU A 224 10.20 -16.73 8.44
C GLU A 224 11.04 -17.75 7.66
N GLN A 225 10.67 -19.03 7.74
CA GLN A 225 11.25 -20.09 6.93
C GLN A 225 10.35 -20.29 5.70
N TRP A 226 10.81 -19.83 4.56
CA TRP A 226 10.02 -19.87 3.33
C TRP A 226 10.38 -21.04 2.39
N SER A 227 11.48 -21.74 2.65
CA SER A 227 11.99 -22.84 1.84
C SER A 227 12.38 -24.03 2.74
N GLU A 228 12.20 -25.24 2.25
CA GLU A 228 12.67 -26.47 2.89
C GLU A 228 14.17 -26.75 2.62
N ASN A 229 14.82 -25.97 1.74
CA ASN A 229 16.26 -26.11 1.49
C ASN A 229 17.06 -25.77 2.75
N PRO A 230 17.82 -26.72 3.32
CA PRO A 230 18.57 -26.52 4.57
C PRO A 230 19.69 -25.47 4.45
N ASN A 231 20.05 -25.08 3.22
CA ASN A 231 21.03 -24.04 2.95
C ASN A 231 20.45 -22.63 3.09
N ILE A 232 19.13 -22.48 3.16
CA ILE A 232 18.45 -21.20 3.31
C ILE A 232 18.09 -20.96 4.76
N ALA A 233 18.69 -19.91 5.34
CA ALA A 233 18.40 -19.53 6.72
C ALA A 233 17.06 -18.79 6.82
N PRO A 234 16.32 -18.95 7.95
CA PRO A 234 15.11 -18.19 8.19
C PRO A 234 15.34 -16.67 8.09
N GLN A 235 14.45 -15.96 7.39
CA GLN A 235 14.65 -14.56 7.02
C GLN A 235 13.73 -13.64 7.84
N ARG A 236 14.31 -12.52 8.35
CA ARG A 236 13.52 -11.47 8.99
C ARG A 236 13.11 -10.34 8.04
N ARG A 237 13.83 -10.14 6.93
CA ARG A 237 13.44 -9.15 5.92
C ARG A 237 12.18 -9.61 5.19
N MET A 238 11.26 -8.70 4.97
CA MET A 238 10.10 -9.00 4.12
C MET A 238 10.55 -9.02 2.66
N PHE A 239 10.14 -10.07 1.96
CA PHE A 239 10.44 -10.22 0.53
C PHE A 239 9.66 -9.21 -0.32
N ARG A 240 10.20 -8.90 -1.49
CA ARG A 240 9.61 -7.99 -2.49
C ARG A 240 9.26 -6.62 -1.92
N THR A 241 10.00 -6.20 -0.89
CA THR A 241 9.79 -4.93 -0.18
C THR A 241 11.10 -4.15 -0.16
N PRO A 242 11.28 -3.13 -1.02
CA PRO A 242 12.48 -2.32 -1.02
C PRO A 242 12.55 -1.44 0.23
N ASP A 243 13.74 -1.34 0.84
CA ASP A 243 13.96 -0.44 1.99
C ASP A 243 14.00 1.04 1.55
N HIS A 244 14.28 1.31 0.27
CA HIS A 244 14.41 2.67 -0.28
C HIS A 244 13.65 2.78 -1.61
N TYR A 245 12.81 3.79 -1.75
CA TYR A 245 12.18 4.12 -3.02
C TYR A 245 11.82 5.61 -3.08
N GLY A 246 11.62 6.09 -4.28
CA GLY A 246 11.30 7.49 -4.47
C GLY A 246 10.84 7.81 -5.88
N TYR A 247 10.44 9.04 -6.06
CA TYR A 247 9.99 9.55 -7.35
C TYR A 247 10.28 11.04 -7.49
N PHE A 248 10.29 11.51 -8.71
CA PHE A 248 10.14 12.92 -9.02
C PHE A 248 9.14 13.13 -10.15
N LEU A 249 8.52 14.30 -10.14
CA LEU A 249 7.66 14.81 -11.20
C LEU A 249 8.06 16.26 -11.47
N CYS A 250 8.30 16.60 -12.72
CA CYS A 250 8.63 17.96 -13.14
C CYS A 250 7.72 18.37 -14.31
N ASN A 251 7.06 19.50 -14.16
CA ASN A 251 6.32 20.14 -15.24
C ASN A 251 6.94 21.51 -15.50
N ILE A 252 7.33 21.76 -16.75
CA ILE A 252 7.95 23.00 -17.20
C ILE A 252 7.08 23.57 -18.32
N GLU A 253 6.65 24.83 -18.17
CA GLU A 253 5.92 25.59 -19.18
C GLU A 253 6.80 26.77 -19.64
N PRO A 254 7.78 26.54 -20.54
CA PRO A 254 8.76 27.55 -20.93
C PRO A 254 8.13 28.70 -21.72
N PHE A 255 7.05 28.42 -22.42
CA PHE A 255 6.23 29.41 -23.12
C PHE A 255 4.77 28.92 -23.19
N LYS A 256 3.87 29.86 -23.45
CA LYS A 256 2.43 29.62 -23.47
C LYS A 256 2.06 28.42 -24.37
N HIS A 257 1.20 27.54 -23.85
CA HIS A 257 0.70 26.36 -24.56
C HIS A 257 1.68 25.21 -24.76
N PHE A 258 2.91 25.32 -24.31
CA PHE A 258 3.89 24.24 -24.43
C PHE A 258 4.33 23.74 -23.06
N HIS A 259 4.17 22.45 -22.83
CA HIS A 259 4.50 21.79 -21.57
C HIS A 259 5.49 20.64 -21.79
N ILE A 260 6.47 20.58 -20.93
CA ILE A 260 7.40 19.44 -20.82
C ILE A 260 7.10 18.77 -19.48
N VAL A 261 6.63 17.55 -19.53
CA VAL A 261 6.36 16.74 -18.34
C VAL A 261 7.39 15.62 -18.28
N THR A 262 8.12 15.54 -17.19
CA THR A 262 9.06 14.45 -16.97
C THR A 262 8.88 13.90 -15.56
N ASN A 263 8.95 12.57 -15.44
CA ASN A 263 8.88 11.89 -14.17
C ASN A 263 9.91 10.76 -14.11
N GLY A 264 10.35 10.47 -12.93
CA GLY A 264 11.20 9.32 -12.68
C GLY A 264 10.81 8.62 -11.41
N LYS A 265 11.05 7.31 -11.38
CA LYS A 265 10.80 6.45 -10.24
C LYS A 265 12.03 5.61 -9.95
N VAL A 266 12.47 5.61 -8.72
CA VAL A 266 13.54 4.76 -8.23
C VAL A 266 12.99 3.73 -7.26
N THR A 267 13.33 2.47 -7.45
CA THR A 267 13.07 1.36 -6.53
C THR A 267 14.41 0.80 -6.09
N GLY A 268 14.68 0.81 -4.80
CA GLY A 268 15.90 0.25 -4.21
C GLY A 268 15.97 -1.25 -4.37
N SER A 269 17.08 -1.84 -4.01
CA SER A 269 17.24 -3.28 -3.95
C SER A 269 16.23 -3.87 -2.95
N MET A 270 15.76 -5.07 -3.26
CA MET A 270 14.86 -5.85 -2.40
C MET A 270 15.22 -7.32 -2.50
N LEU A 271 14.96 -8.04 -1.41
CA LEU A 271 15.14 -9.48 -1.38
C LEU A 271 13.98 -10.16 -2.09
N VAL A 272 14.27 -11.07 -3.01
CA VAL A 272 13.26 -11.87 -3.72
C VAL A 272 13.58 -13.36 -3.58
N GLN A 273 12.55 -14.17 -3.66
CA GLN A 273 12.61 -15.62 -3.59
C GLN A 273 12.60 -16.15 -5.02
N HIS A 274 13.57 -17.01 -5.35
CA HIS A 274 13.58 -17.80 -6.57
C HIS A 274 13.36 -19.25 -6.20
N PHE A 275 12.28 -19.83 -6.70
CA PHE A 275 11.89 -21.20 -6.37
C PHE A 275 12.55 -22.19 -7.32
N ALA A 276 12.90 -23.36 -6.79
CA ALA A 276 13.36 -24.49 -7.58
C ALA A 276 12.38 -24.81 -8.72
N GLY A 277 12.91 -25.24 -9.87
CA GLY A 277 12.11 -25.42 -11.11
C GLY A 277 12.41 -24.34 -12.12
N TYR A 278 12.57 -23.08 -11.72
CA TYR A 278 13.16 -21.99 -12.51
C TYR A 278 14.67 -21.89 -12.36
N VAL A 279 15.14 -22.16 -11.15
CA VAL A 279 16.55 -22.30 -10.77
C VAL A 279 16.78 -23.72 -10.25
N PRO A 280 18.04 -24.23 -10.20
CA PRO A 280 18.32 -25.61 -9.74
C PRO A 280 17.85 -25.89 -8.31
N GLU A 281 17.93 -24.90 -7.43
CA GLU A 281 17.54 -24.97 -6.01
C GLU A 281 16.91 -23.63 -5.63
N ASP A 282 16.09 -23.63 -4.55
CA ASP A 282 15.60 -22.37 -3.98
C ASP A 282 16.75 -21.46 -3.60
N GLU A 283 16.65 -20.18 -3.92
CA GLU A 283 17.67 -19.19 -3.58
C GLU A 283 17.07 -17.81 -3.23
N GLU A 284 17.80 -17.04 -2.43
CA GLU A 284 17.50 -15.65 -2.13
C GLU A 284 18.37 -14.73 -2.99
N VAL A 285 17.75 -13.81 -3.71
CA VAL A 285 18.45 -12.88 -4.60
C VAL A 285 18.13 -11.44 -4.22
N GLU A 286 19.16 -10.59 -4.16
CA GLU A 286 19.00 -9.14 -4.05
C GLU A 286 18.82 -8.55 -5.45
N THR A 287 17.67 -7.90 -5.71
CA THR A 287 17.46 -7.19 -6.97
C THR A 287 18.37 -5.95 -7.04
N PRO A 288 18.85 -5.54 -8.22
CA PRO A 288 19.53 -4.27 -8.38
C PRO A 288 18.57 -3.09 -8.15
N VAL A 289 19.13 -1.90 -7.97
CA VAL A 289 18.35 -0.68 -7.96
C VAL A 289 17.77 -0.45 -9.35
N PHE A 290 16.47 -0.24 -9.39
CA PHE A 290 15.73 0.02 -10.63
C PHE A 290 15.35 1.49 -10.74
N PHE A 291 15.60 2.09 -11.91
CA PHE A 291 15.23 3.47 -12.19
C PHE A 291 14.52 3.55 -13.54
N GLU A 292 13.31 4.08 -13.54
CA GLU A 292 12.50 4.34 -14.72
C GLU A 292 12.37 5.85 -14.92
N TRP A 293 12.51 6.32 -16.15
CA TRP A 293 12.42 7.73 -16.51
C TRP A 293 11.57 7.93 -17.75
N ASP A 294 10.57 8.80 -17.63
CA ASP A 294 9.64 9.14 -18.70
C ASP A 294 9.72 10.62 -19.05
N VAL A 295 9.51 10.95 -20.32
CA VAL A 295 9.42 12.33 -20.82
C VAL A 295 8.25 12.44 -21.77
N LYS A 296 7.44 13.48 -21.61
CA LYS A 296 6.30 13.84 -22.47
C LYS A 296 6.34 15.30 -22.83
N LEU A 297 6.14 15.62 -24.11
CA LEU A 297 5.94 16.97 -24.63
C LEU A 297 4.47 17.13 -24.97
N CYS A 298 3.88 18.25 -24.58
CA CYS A 298 2.48 18.58 -24.85
C CYS A 298 2.39 19.97 -25.46
N TYR A 299 1.50 20.14 -26.45
CA TYR A 299 1.21 21.41 -27.04
C TYR A 299 -0.31 21.60 -27.16
N ASP A 300 -0.80 22.71 -26.57
CA ASP A 300 -2.22 23.08 -26.58
C ASP A 300 -2.51 24.01 -27.75
N ILE A 301 -3.35 23.58 -28.67
CA ILE A 301 -3.79 24.34 -29.83
C ILE A 301 -5.20 24.91 -29.51
N PRO A 302 -5.34 26.19 -29.20
CA PRO A 302 -6.65 26.80 -29.06
C PRO A 302 -7.34 26.83 -30.42
N LEU A 303 -8.50 26.16 -30.55
CA LEU A 303 -9.23 26.07 -31.81
C LEU A 303 -10.27 27.20 -31.92
N TYR A 304 -11.38 27.08 -31.21
CA TYR A 304 -12.46 28.04 -31.29
C TYR A 304 -13.17 28.21 -29.96
N LYS A 305 -13.33 29.43 -29.46
CA LYS A 305 -13.97 29.80 -28.19
C LYS A 305 -13.43 29.00 -26.98
N HIS A 306 -14.04 27.85 -26.68
CA HIS A 306 -13.74 27.05 -25.50
C HIS A 306 -13.12 25.69 -25.87
N TYR A 307 -12.78 25.44 -27.11
CA TYR A 307 -12.18 24.17 -27.55
C TYR A 307 -10.67 24.32 -27.65
N THR A 308 -9.98 23.41 -27.01
CA THR A 308 -8.52 23.28 -27.11
C THR A 308 -8.20 21.85 -27.56
N LEU A 309 -7.35 21.71 -28.55
CA LEU A 309 -6.78 20.43 -28.96
C LEU A 309 -5.41 20.27 -28.31
N GLU A 310 -5.28 19.31 -27.42
CA GLU A 310 -3.99 18.93 -26.85
C GLU A 310 -3.35 17.87 -27.75
N VAL A 311 -2.14 18.15 -28.22
CA VAL A 311 -1.28 17.21 -28.92
C VAL A 311 -0.12 16.84 -28.04
N ASN A 312 0.11 15.57 -27.80
CA ASN A 312 1.21 15.12 -26.97
C ASN A 312 1.98 13.95 -27.59
N ALA A 313 3.28 13.90 -27.33
CA ALA A 313 4.17 12.82 -27.71
C ALA A 313 5.17 12.59 -26.56
N GLY A 314 5.54 11.35 -26.32
CA GLY A 314 6.45 11.04 -25.22
C GLY A 314 7.16 9.70 -25.39
N VAL A 315 8.17 9.52 -24.58
CA VAL A 315 8.93 8.28 -24.44
C VAL A 315 8.83 7.83 -23.00
N LYS A 316 8.45 6.57 -22.80
CA LYS A 316 8.51 5.88 -21.52
C LYS A 316 9.79 5.06 -21.43
N ASN A 317 10.27 4.89 -20.21
CA ASN A 317 11.48 4.13 -19.94
C ASN A 317 12.65 4.57 -20.82
N LEU A 318 12.96 5.87 -20.80
CA LEU A 318 13.98 6.52 -21.67
C LEU A 318 15.37 5.85 -21.56
N LEU A 319 15.66 5.21 -20.43
CA LEU A 319 16.95 4.53 -20.19
C LEU A 319 16.94 3.06 -20.58
N ASP A 320 15.82 2.55 -21.08
CA ASP A 320 15.64 1.13 -21.47
C ASP A 320 16.01 0.14 -20.34
N HIS A 321 15.69 0.53 -19.10
CA HIS A 321 15.89 -0.31 -17.93
C HIS A 321 14.71 -1.27 -17.73
N PHE A 322 15.01 -2.55 -17.50
CA PHE A 322 14.04 -3.57 -17.16
C PHE A 322 14.45 -4.23 -15.85
N GLN A 323 13.45 -4.52 -15.01
CA GLN A 323 13.69 -5.30 -13.81
C GLN A 323 13.73 -6.77 -14.22
N ARG A 324 14.92 -7.37 -14.20
CA ARG A 324 15.18 -8.71 -14.73
C ARG A 324 15.16 -9.83 -13.69
N ASP A 325 15.05 -9.45 -12.42
CA ASP A 325 15.33 -10.37 -11.30
C ASP A 325 14.06 -10.92 -10.64
N ILE A 326 12.89 -10.65 -11.18
CA ILE A 326 11.62 -11.17 -10.69
C ILE A 326 11.25 -12.35 -11.60
N ASP A 327 11.42 -13.57 -11.07
CA ASP A 327 10.97 -14.85 -11.64
C ASP A 327 11.09 -14.90 -13.17
N GLN A 328 12.29 -15.05 -13.66
CA GLN A 328 12.53 -15.38 -15.06
C GLN A 328 12.22 -16.88 -15.23
N GLY A 329 11.16 -17.21 -15.95
CA GLY A 329 10.98 -18.56 -16.46
C GLY A 329 12.15 -18.93 -17.37
N MET A 330 12.48 -20.22 -17.50
CA MET A 330 13.60 -20.74 -18.30
C MET A 330 13.60 -20.29 -19.77
N ASP A 331 12.54 -19.64 -20.25
CA ASP A 331 12.31 -19.23 -21.64
C ASP A 331 12.33 -17.70 -21.86
N ARG A 332 12.88 -16.92 -20.93
CA ARG A 332 13.05 -15.46 -21.13
C ARG A 332 14.54 -15.11 -21.13
N ASP A 333 15.14 -15.22 -22.32
CA ASP A 333 16.37 -14.52 -22.67
C ASP A 333 16.15 -12.99 -22.85
#